data_22f2231c3e0cd5c8fef54401197b7351
#
_entry.id   22f2231c3e0cd5c8fef54401197b7351
#
_cell.length_a   1.000
_cell.length_b   1.000
_cell.length_c   1.000
_cell.angle_alpha   90.00
_cell.angle_beta   90.00
_cell.angle_gamma   90.00
#
_symmetry.space_group_name_H-M   'P 1'
#
loop_
_entity.id
_entity.type
_entity.pdbx_description
1 polymer ?
#
loop_
_entity_poly.entity_id
_entity_poly.type
_entity_poly.pdbx_seq_one_letter_code
_entity_poly.pdbx_strand_id
1 'polypeptide(L)'
;MAPKTYSTQTMESGAPAAVDRVRPNAEIHVLVGGPYTMAGEEHRYGHTAVRVVMPGVDQTYDFGRYGRVVGDLGAEGEGILRVWADFATYIAGENRLGRQTRGFVYSVFETQARAVNVHFQLLIRSAKARPDLTRSRSALSAYQLSRNYHALAYNCTTLSLDGVRAAIPSFESGAQAYIDPDDVLTFTERVAMKTVGGGTPSRLFLPANLEQFLLKKPAVKASRVDVYGGKR
;
A
#
# COMPACT_ATOMS: atom_id res chain seq x y z
N MET A 1 -44.65 -44.21 -58.35
CA MET A 1 -43.63 -43.34 -57.81
C MET A 1 -44.13 -42.78 -56.49
N ALA A 2 -43.59 -43.17 -55.34
CA ALA A 2 -43.98 -42.70 -54.04
C ALA A 2 -43.07 -41.50 -53.62
N PRO A 3 -43.62 -40.44 -52.97
CA PRO A 3 -42.84 -39.27 -52.59
C PRO A 3 -41.88 -39.61 -51.38
N LYS A 4 -40.66 -39.17 -51.49
CA LYS A 4 -39.68 -39.27 -50.39
C LYS A 4 -39.96 -38.16 -49.35
N THR A 5 -40.23 -38.59 -48.10
CA THR A 5 -40.36 -37.72 -46.93
C THR A 5 -38.94 -37.37 -46.40
N TYR A 6 -38.60 -36.09 -46.35
CA TYR A 6 -37.38 -35.60 -45.71
C TYR A 6 -37.70 -35.30 -44.25
N SER A 7 -36.98 -35.95 -43.33
CA SER A 7 -37.03 -35.66 -41.92
C SER A 7 -36.11 -34.46 -41.63
N THR A 8 -36.69 -33.37 -41.14
CA THR A 8 -35.91 -32.21 -40.64
C THR A 8 -35.45 -32.51 -39.22
N GLN A 9 -34.17 -32.76 -39.06
CA GLN A 9 -33.58 -32.78 -37.72
C GLN A 9 -33.44 -31.34 -37.20
N THR A 10 -34.20 -31.03 -36.16
CA THR A 10 -34.04 -29.79 -35.36
C THR A 10 -32.75 -29.93 -34.57
N MET A 11 -31.73 -29.14 -34.92
CA MET A 11 -30.55 -28.98 -34.06
C MET A 11 -30.95 -28.23 -32.80
N GLU A 12 -30.96 -28.91 -31.67
CA GLU A 12 -31.07 -28.26 -30.36
C GLU A 12 -29.87 -27.34 -30.19
N SER A 13 -30.16 -26.03 -30.12
CA SER A 13 -29.21 -25.00 -29.73
C SER A 13 -28.85 -25.20 -28.25
N GLY A 14 -27.76 -25.92 -27.99
CA GLY A 14 -27.20 -26.01 -26.65
C GLY A 14 -26.87 -24.59 -26.15
N ALA A 15 -27.51 -24.18 -25.08
CA ALA A 15 -27.18 -22.94 -24.41
C ALA A 15 -25.67 -22.97 -24.08
N PRO A 16 -24.93 -21.87 -24.33
CA PRO A 16 -23.50 -21.85 -24.01
C PRO A 16 -23.31 -22.14 -22.51
N ALA A 17 -22.51 -23.12 -22.19
CA ALA A 17 -22.16 -23.44 -20.83
C ALA A 17 -21.71 -22.16 -20.10
N ALA A 18 -22.31 -21.90 -18.94
CA ALA A 18 -21.94 -20.73 -18.13
C ALA A 18 -20.42 -20.79 -17.88
N VAL A 19 -19.70 -19.86 -18.46
CA VAL A 19 -18.26 -19.70 -18.19
C VAL A 19 -18.16 -19.38 -16.72
N ASP A 20 -17.65 -20.31 -15.94
CA ASP A 20 -17.36 -20.13 -14.52
C ASP A 20 -16.40 -18.94 -14.39
N ARG A 21 -16.95 -17.76 -14.09
CA ARG A 21 -16.13 -16.55 -13.90
C ARG A 21 -15.29 -16.76 -12.66
N VAL A 22 -14.02 -17.04 -12.84
CA VAL A 22 -13.06 -17.10 -11.74
C VAL A 22 -13.18 -15.82 -10.92
N ARG A 23 -13.59 -15.96 -9.66
CA ARG A 23 -13.75 -14.81 -8.74
C ARG A 23 -12.41 -14.46 -8.10
N PRO A 24 -12.18 -13.18 -7.81
CA PRO A 24 -11.05 -12.78 -7.00
C PRO A 24 -11.04 -13.56 -5.68
N ASN A 25 -9.89 -14.07 -5.28
CA ASN A 25 -9.68 -14.90 -4.09
C ASN A 25 -8.56 -14.38 -3.19
N ALA A 26 -8.13 -13.15 -3.43
CA ALA A 26 -7.08 -12.46 -2.68
C ALA A 26 -7.41 -10.98 -2.52
N GLU A 27 -6.71 -10.32 -1.61
CA GLU A 27 -6.88 -8.89 -1.36
C GLU A 27 -5.53 -8.18 -1.24
N ILE A 28 -5.48 -6.94 -1.72
CA ILE A 28 -4.42 -5.99 -1.46
C ILE A 28 -5.06 -4.83 -0.69
N HIS A 29 -4.53 -4.51 0.50
CA HIS A 29 -4.98 -3.36 1.28
C HIS A 29 -3.92 -2.27 1.24
N VAL A 30 -4.29 -1.08 0.78
CA VAL A 30 -3.48 0.13 0.95
C VAL A 30 -3.94 0.78 2.25
N LEU A 31 -3.08 0.74 3.26
CA LEU A 31 -3.35 1.25 4.60
C LEU A 31 -2.82 2.68 4.69
N VAL A 32 -3.68 3.65 4.92
CA VAL A 32 -3.31 5.04 5.09
C VAL A 32 -3.66 5.49 6.50
N GLY A 33 -2.65 5.67 7.32
CA GLY A 33 -2.76 6.19 8.68
C GLY A 33 -2.68 7.72 8.68
N GLY A 34 -3.66 8.36 9.30
CA GLY A 34 -3.70 9.81 9.46
C GLY A 34 -2.64 10.35 10.42
N PRO A 35 -2.59 11.67 10.64
CA PRO A 35 -1.74 12.27 11.65
C PRO A 35 -2.16 11.82 13.06
N TYR A 36 -1.24 11.96 14.02
CA TYR A 36 -1.49 11.70 15.44
C TYR A 36 -0.62 12.61 16.30
N THR A 37 -1.02 12.78 17.57
CA THR A 37 -0.25 13.49 18.58
C THR A 37 0.17 12.52 19.66
N MET A 38 1.45 12.49 20.01
CA MET A 38 2.00 11.66 21.08
C MET A 38 2.95 12.48 21.95
N ALA A 39 2.75 12.44 23.25
CA ALA A 39 3.56 13.22 24.23
C ALA A 39 3.63 14.72 23.93
N GLY A 40 2.57 15.29 23.35
CA GLY A 40 2.52 16.71 22.97
C GLY A 40 3.15 17.05 21.62
N GLU A 41 3.77 16.09 20.95
CA GLU A 41 4.33 16.27 19.60
C GLU A 41 3.34 15.79 18.53
N GLU A 42 3.14 16.61 17.51
CA GLU A 42 2.31 16.29 16.37
C GLU A 42 3.10 15.56 15.28
N HIS A 43 2.66 14.35 14.94
CA HIS A 43 3.15 13.56 13.82
C HIS A 43 2.23 13.70 12.62
N ARG A 44 2.32 14.82 11.90
CA ARG A 44 1.33 15.27 10.89
C ARG A 44 1.40 14.56 9.56
N TYR A 45 2.52 13.91 9.21
CA TYR A 45 2.69 13.36 7.86
C TYR A 45 1.87 12.12 7.57
N GLY A 46 1.34 11.47 8.62
CA GLY A 46 0.66 10.21 8.46
C GLY A 46 1.62 9.05 8.16
N HIS A 47 1.06 7.95 7.67
CA HIS A 47 1.82 6.75 7.33
C HIS A 47 1.11 5.94 6.24
N THR A 48 1.87 5.17 5.47
CA THR A 48 1.33 4.24 4.47
C THR A 48 1.98 2.87 4.62
N ALA A 49 1.14 1.82 4.57
CA ALA A 49 1.59 0.43 4.55
C ALA A 49 0.75 -0.39 3.56
N VAL A 50 1.20 -1.59 3.22
CA VAL A 50 0.48 -2.51 2.34
C VAL A 50 0.29 -3.83 3.05
N ARG A 51 -0.96 -4.33 3.10
CA ARG A 51 -1.27 -5.69 3.51
C ARG A 51 -1.63 -6.52 2.30
N VAL A 52 -1.11 -7.74 2.25
CA VAL A 52 -1.40 -8.74 1.23
C VAL A 52 -2.07 -9.93 1.90
N VAL A 53 -3.27 -10.27 1.42
CA VAL A 53 -4.02 -11.44 1.88
C VAL A 53 -4.28 -12.35 0.70
N MET A 54 -3.79 -13.60 0.80
CA MET A 54 -4.02 -14.66 -0.18
C MET A 54 -3.91 -16.02 0.53
N PRO A 55 -4.30 -17.14 -0.09
CA PRO A 55 -4.17 -18.45 0.54
C PRO A 55 -2.78 -18.69 1.13
N GLY A 56 -2.72 -18.94 2.45
CA GLY A 56 -1.48 -19.16 3.21
C GLY A 56 -0.62 -17.94 3.49
N VAL A 57 -1.07 -16.73 3.11
CA VAL A 57 -0.32 -15.47 3.35
C VAL A 57 -1.26 -14.38 3.86
N ASP A 58 -0.93 -13.82 5.01
CA ASP A 58 -1.48 -12.57 5.52
C ASP A 58 -0.31 -11.76 6.11
N GLN A 59 0.22 -10.83 5.33
CA GLN A 59 1.39 -10.05 5.71
C GLN A 59 1.17 -8.57 5.47
N THR A 60 1.61 -7.74 6.44
CA THR A 60 1.63 -6.29 6.30
C THR A 60 3.07 -5.80 6.17
N TYR A 61 3.33 -5.05 5.12
CA TYR A 61 4.60 -4.42 4.79
C TYR A 61 4.55 -2.95 5.15
N ASP A 62 5.46 -2.51 5.98
CA ASP A 62 5.48 -1.19 6.58
C ASP A 62 6.91 -0.65 6.53
N PHE A 63 7.13 0.38 5.72
CA PHE A 63 8.44 0.98 5.51
C PHE A 63 8.53 2.35 6.19
N GLY A 64 9.59 2.56 6.94
CA GLY A 64 9.78 3.82 7.65
C GLY A 64 11.21 4.07 8.10
N ARG A 65 11.40 5.22 8.73
CA ARG A 65 12.66 5.64 9.36
C ARG A 65 12.71 5.12 10.82
N TYR A 66 12.76 3.79 10.98
CA TYR A 66 12.71 3.12 12.29
C TYR A 66 14.10 2.83 12.87
N GLY A 67 15.17 3.13 12.15
CA GLY A 67 16.55 3.04 12.56
C GLY A 67 17.15 4.40 12.89
N ARG A 68 18.45 4.54 12.63
CA ARG A 68 19.18 5.79 12.89
C ARG A 68 18.74 6.89 11.93
N VAL A 69 18.51 8.08 12.46
CA VAL A 69 18.26 9.30 11.68
C VAL A 69 19.61 9.84 11.15
N VAL A 70 19.61 10.35 9.92
CA VAL A 70 20.78 10.90 9.26
C VAL A 70 20.42 12.31 8.76
N GLY A 71 21.37 13.24 8.85
CA GLY A 71 21.22 14.63 8.41
C GLY A 71 20.52 15.54 9.42
N ASP A 72 20.80 16.82 9.31
CA ASP A 72 20.39 17.84 10.28
C ASP A 72 18.88 18.15 10.25
N LEU A 73 18.22 17.93 9.11
CA LEU A 73 16.80 18.20 8.95
C LEU A 73 15.91 17.01 9.29
N GLY A 74 16.49 15.86 9.68
CA GLY A 74 15.74 14.67 10.03
C GLY A 74 14.91 14.07 8.88
N ALA A 75 15.12 14.50 7.64
CA ALA A 75 14.40 14.00 6.46
C ALA A 75 14.88 12.64 5.98
N GLU A 76 16.06 12.23 6.39
CA GLU A 76 16.73 11.00 5.98
C GLU A 76 17.03 10.08 7.17
N GLY A 77 17.26 8.82 6.89
CA GLY A 77 17.66 7.84 7.88
C GLY A 77 17.70 6.43 7.33
N GLU A 78 18.04 5.48 8.19
CA GLU A 78 18.01 4.07 7.83
C GLU A 78 16.59 3.70 7.37
N GLY A 79 16.46 3.22 6.13
CA GLY A 79 15.21 2.71 5.59
C GLY A 79 14.94 1.31 6.11
N ILE A 80 13.97 1.17 7.00
CA ILE A 80 13.62 -0.12 7.62
C ILE A 80 12.28 -0.59 7.08
N LEU A 81 12.28 -1.74 6.42
CA LEU A 81 11.07 -2.46 6.04
C LEU A 81 10.70 -3.41 7.18
N ARG A 82 9.53 -3.20 7.77
CA ARG A 82 8.93 -4.08 8.77
C ARG A 82 7.92 -4.98 8.11
N VAL A 83 7.93 -6.26 8.47
CA VAL A 83 6.99 -7.28 8.02
C VAL A 83 6.24 -7.81 9.22
N TRP A 84 4.93 -7.62 9.22
CA TRP A 84 4.04 -8.09 10.27
C TRP A 84 3.30 -9.32 9.80
N ALA A 85 3.48 -10.44 10.49
CA ALA A 85 2.78 -11.69 10.26
C ALA A 85 1.39 -11.73 10.93
N ASP A 86 1.03 -10.69 11.70
CA ASP A 86 -0.26 -10.54 12.35
C ASP A 86 -0.76 -9.10 12.18
N PHE A 87 -1.80 -8.95 11.38
CA PHE A 87 -2.43 -7.67 11.10
C PHE A 87 -3.08 -7.05 12.35
N ALA A 88 -3.66 -7.88 13.24
CA ALA A 88 -4.29 -7.37 14.46
C ALA A 88 -3.25 -6.67 15.35
N THR A 89 -2.06 -7.23 15.47
CA THR A 89 -0.95 -6.62 16.22
C THR A 89 -0.47 -5.31 15.55
N TYR A 90 -0.38 -5.26 14.22
CA TYR A 90 -0.04 -4.04 13.48
C TYR A 90 -1.04 -2.91 13.78
N ILE A 91 -2.33 -3.17 13.56
CA ILE A 91 -3.41 -2.18 13.76
C ILE A 91 -3.54 -1.77 15.23
N ALA A 92 -3.37 -2.69 16.17
CA ALA A 92 -3.37 -2.35 17.60
C ALA A 92 -2.20 -1.41 17.95
N GLY A 93 -1.08 -1.52 17.25
CA GLY A 93 0.04 -0.58 17.35
C GLY A 93 -0.34 0.82 16.89
N GLU A 94 -0.92 0.94 15.69
CA GLU A 94 -1.39 2.20 15.13
C GLU A 94 -2.46 2.87 16.02
N ASN A 95 -3.42 2.09 16.49
CA ASN A 95 -4.48 2.59 17.37
C ASN A 95 -3.96 3.11 18.72
N ARG A 96 -2.90 2.49 19.28
CA ARG A 96 -2.27 2.98 20.52
C ARG A 96 -1.60 4.33 20.37
N LEU A 97 -1.19 4.68 19.15
CA LEU A 97 -0.69 6.02 18.84
C LEU A 97 -1.83 7.06 18.71
N GLY A 98 -3.10 6.64 18.80
CA GLY A 98 -4.26 7.49 18.55
C GLY A 98 -4.52 7.74 17.06
N ARG A 99 -3.83 7.02 16.19
CA ARG A 99 -3.97 7.17 14.74
C ARG A 99 -5.24 6.49 14.25
N GLN A 100 -6.01 7.17 13.39
CA GLN A 100 -7.01 6.54 12.55
C GLN A 100 -6.35 6.05 11.27
N THR A 101 -6.60 4.80 10.89
CA THR A 101 -6.08 4.20 9.66
C THR A 101 -7.25 3.80 8.76
N ARG A 102 -7.22 4.19 7.48
CA ARG A 102 -8.12 3.68 6.44
C ARG A 102 -7.42 2.60 5.64
N GLY A 103 -8.08 1.48 5.47
CA GLY A 103 -7.67 0.39 4.60
C GLY A 103 -8.50 0.39 3.32
N PHE A 104 -7.91 0.83 2.21
CA PHE A 104 -8.51 0.72 0.89
C PHE A 104 -8.25 -0.69 0.35
N VAL A 105 -9.29 -1.50 0.25
CA VAL A 105 -9.21 -2.92 -0.06
C VAL A 105 -9.52 -3.16 -1.53
N TYR A 106 -8.64 -3.86 -2.20
CA TYR A 106 -8.76 -4.26 -3.61
C TYR A 106 -8.88 -5.78 -3.67
N SER A 107 -10.06 -6.29 -4.10
CA SER A 107 -10.23 -7.70 -4.40
C SER A 107 -9.52 -8.00 -5.72
N VAL A 108 -8.58 -8.93 -5.70
CA VAL A 108 -7.68 -9.25 -6.80
C VAL A 108 -7.56 -10.77 -6.97
N PHE A 109 -7.00 -11.21 -8.09
CA PHE A 109 -6.59 -12.61 -8.22
C PHE A 109 -5.32 -12.88 -7.42
N GLU A 110 -5.14 -14.11 -6.99
CA GLU A 110 -3.96 -14.54 -6.23
C GLU A 110 -2.65 -14.17 -6.95
N THR A 111 -2.60 -14.28 -8.27
CA THR A 111 -1.42 -13.90 -9.07
C THR A 111 -1.03 -12.43 -8.88
N GLN A 112 -2.01 -11.55 -8.76
CA GLN A 112 -1.79 -10.12 -8.50
C GLN A 112 -1.30 -9.88 -7.07
N ALA A 113 -1.95 -10.49 -6.06
CA ALA A 113 -1.49 -10.41 -4.67
C ALA A 113 -0.08 -10.97 -4.51
N ARG A 114 0.21 -12.08 -5.19
CA ARG A 114 1.55 -12.69 -5.24
C ARG A 114 2.59 -11.76 -5.86
N ALA A 115 2.26 -10.98 -6.88
CA ALA A 115 3.17 -10.00 -7.47
C ALA A 115 3.59 -8.93 -6.45
N VAL A 116 2.66 -8.42 -5.63
CA VAL A 116 2.97 -7.49 -4.51
C VAL A 116 3.89 -8.16 -3.50
N ASN A 117 3.53 -9.37 -3.07
CA ASN A 117 4.31 -10.13 -2.09
C ASN A 117 5.75 -10.35 -2.59
N VAL A 118 5.92 -10.78 -3.84
CA VAL A 118 7.23 -11.00 -4.47
C VAL A 118 8.04 -9.72 -4.53
N HIS A 119 7.42 -8.57 -4.84
CA HIS A 119 8.10 -7.28 -4.84
C HIS A 119 8.80 -7.03 -3.49
N PHE A 120 8.07 -7.14 -2.37
CA PHE A 120 8.65 -6.93 -1.04
C PHE A 120 9.66 -8.02 -0.66
N GLN A 121 9.42 -9.28 -1.01
CA GLN A 121 10.36 -10.37 -0.76
C GLN A 121 11.69 -10.19 -1.49
N LEU A 122 11.67 -9.62 -2.70
CA LEU A 122 12.91 -9.29 -3.43
C LEU A 122 13.72 -8.21 -2.71
N LEU A 123 13.07 -7.20 -2.15
CA LEU A 123 13.75 -6.17 -1.33
C LEU A 123 14.38 -6.80 -0.08
N ILE A 124 13.66 -7.72 0.59
CA ILE A 124 14.12 -8.40 1.80
C ILE A 124 15.34 -9.28 1.52
N ARG A 125 15.41 -9.97 0.37
CA ARG A 125 16.54 -10.84 0.01
C ARG A 125 17.89 -10.11 -0.02
N SER A 126 17.90 -8.84 -0.38
CA SER A 126 19.10 -8.00 -0.43
C SER A 126 19.29 -7.13 0.83
N ALA A 127 18.39 -7.24 1.81
CA ALA A 127 18.39 -6.41 2.99
C ALA A 127 19.13 -7.06 4.17
N LYS A 128 19.57 -6.22 5.10
CA LYS A 128 20.16 -6.67 6.36
C LYS A 128 19.07 -6.86 7.42
N ALA A 129 18.96 -8.06 8.00
CA ALA A 129 18.04 -8.30 9.10
C ALA A 129 18.39 -7.43 10.31
N ARG A 130 17.38 -6.87 11.01
CA ARG A 130 17.50 -6.00 12.16
C ARG A 130 16.72 -6.55 13.36
N PRO A 131 17.18 -7.66 13.97
CA PRO A 131 16.52 -8.25 15.13
C PRO A 131 16.55 -7.33 16.37
N ASP A 132 17.47 -6.37 16.43
CA ASP A 132 17.52 -5.33 17.45
C ASP A 132 16.27 -4.46 17.51
N LEU A 133 15.54 -4.31 16.38
CA LEU A 133 14.31 -3.52 16.29
C LEU A 133 13.03 -4.31 16.59
N THR A 134 13.14 -5.61 16.87
CA THR A 134 11.98 -6.51 17.00
C THR A 134 11.93 -7.29 18.31
N ARG A 135 12.84 -7.03 19.24
CA ARG A 135 13.15 -7.83 20.46
C ARG A 135 11.95 -8.26 21.31
N SER A 136 10.83 -7.56 21.25
CA SER A 136 9.64 -7.85 22.07
C SER A 136 8.39 -8.18 21.27
N ARG A 137 8.51 -8.47 19.95
CA ARG A 137 7.37 -8.62 19.05
C ARG A 137 7.55 -9.82 18.14
N SER A 138 7.03 -10.98 18.53
CA SER A 138 7.17 -12.24 17.78
C SER A 138 6.56 -12.20 16.36
N ALA A 139 5.54 -11.35 16.15
CA ALA A 139 4.89 -11.20 14.84
C ALA A 139 5.57 -10.18 13.91
N LEU A 140 6.71 -9.61 14.31
CA LEU A 140 7.42 -8.55 13.58
C LEU A 140 8.82 -9.00 13.18
N SER A 141 9.12 -8.88 11.88
CA SER A 141 10.49 -8.92 11.35
C SER A 141 10.87 -7.55 10.80
N ALA A 142 12.13 -7.15 10.92
CA ALA A 142 12.63 -5.87 10.43
C ALA A 142 13.89 -6.07 9.57
N TYR A 143 13.96 -5.31 8.49
CA TYR A 143 15.00 -5.40 7.48
C TYR A 143 15.47 -4.01 7.06
N GLN A 144 16.75 -3.74 7.17
CA GLN A 144 17.36 -2.52 6.67
C GLN A 144 17.61 -2.68 5.16
N LEU A 145 16.90 -1.89 4.36
CA LEU A 145 17.08 -1.88 2.92
C LEU A 145 18.42 -1.22 2.56
N SER A 146 18.94 -1.52 1.36
CA SER A 146 20.15 -0.91 0.83
C SER A 146 20.00 0.59 0.57
N ARG A 147 18.77 1.05 0.26
CA ARG A 147 18.43 2.44 0.08
C ARG A 147 17.90 3.05 1.37
N ASN A 148 18.45 4.19 1.77
CA ASN A 148 18.00 4.94 2.93
C ASN A 148 16.57 5.48 2.72
N TYR A 149 15.86 5.67 3.84
CA TYR A 149 14.62 6.45 3.85
C TYR A 149 14.93 7.91 3.49
N HIS A 150 14.10 8.48 2.64
CA HIS A 150 14.14 9.90 2.28
C HIS A 150 12.70 10.42 2.19
N ALA A 151 12.35 11.39 3.01
CA ALA A 151 10.97 11.85 3.19
C ALA A 151 10.25 12.24 1.89
N LEU A 152 10.96 12.77 0.89
CA LEU A 152 10.39 13.22 -0.38
C LEU A 152 10.47 12.21 -1.51
N ALA A 153 11.40 11.26 -1.47
CA ALA A 153 11.73 10.44 -2.64
C ALA A 153 11.60 8.94 -2.42
N TYR A 154 11.86 8.45 -1.20
CA TYR A 154 11.83 7.02 -0.89
C TYR A 154 11.33 6.81 0.54
N ASN A 155 10.01 6.83 0.69
CA ASN A 155 9.33 6.82 1.98
C ASN A 155 8.23 5.75 2.03
N CYS A 156 7.45 5.74 3.10
CA CYS A 156 6.36 4.80 3.29
C CYS A 156 5.37 4.79 2.12
N THR A 157 4.97 5.96 1.61
CA THR A 157 4.03 6.07 0.50
C THR A 157 4.62 5.56 -0.81
N THR A 158 5.81 6.05 -1.20
CA THR A 158 6.41 5.69 -2.48
C THR A 158 6.73 4.20 -2.56
N LEU A 159 7.27 3.60 -1.49
CA LEU A 159 7.57 2.16 -1.48
C LEU A 159 6.29 1.31 -1.48
N SER A 160 5.26 1.72 -0.74
CA SER A 160 3.96 1.05 -0.77
C SER A 160 3.35 1.06 -2.16
N LEU A 161 3.39 2.20 -2.84
CA LEU A 161 2.89 2.34 -4.21
C LEU A 161 3.70 1.52 -5.23
N ASP A 162 5.02 1.40 -5.06
CA ASP A 162 5.83 0.50 -5.89
C ASP A 162 5.38 -0.96 -5.76
N GLY A 163 5.09 -1.40 -4.55
CA GLY A 163 4.53 -2.72 -4.31
C GLY A 163 3.17 -2.93 -4.97
N VAL A 164 2.25 -1.98 -4.79
CA VAL A 164 0.89 -2.06 -5.38
C VAL A 164 0.94 -2.05 -6.90
N ARG A 165 1.82 -1.24 -7.51
CA ARG A 165 2.00 -1.18 -8.97
C ARG A 165 2.51 -2.49 -9.59
N ALA A 166 3.18 -3.33 -8.83
CA ALA A 166 3.55 -4.67 -9.30
C ALA A 166 2.33 -5.53 -9.67
N ALA A 167 1.17 -5.27 -9.03
CA ALA A 167 -0.10 -5.95 -9.32
C ALA A 167 -1.05 -5.11 -10.18
N ILE A 168 -1.03 -3.79 -10.01
CA ILE A 168 -1.94 -2.84 -10.65
C ILE A 168 -1.11 -1.70 -11.25
N PRO A 169 -0.53 -1.87 -12.45
CA PRO A 169 0.39 -0.89 -13.04
C PRO A 169 -0.21 0.52 -13.19
N SER A 170 -1.52 0.62 -13.42
CA SER A 170 -2.25 1.89 -13.57
C SER A 170 -2.67 2.53 -12.24
N PHE A 171 -2.25 2.01 -11.08
CA PHE A 171 -2.76 2.43 -9.77
C PHE A 171 -2.64 3.94 -9.52
N GLU A 172 -1.54 4.56 -9.92
CA GLU A 172 -1.28 5.99 -9.76
C GLU A 172 -1.72 6.85 -10.97
N SER A 173 -2.46 6.29 -11.95
CA SER A 173 -2.87 7.07 -13.12
C SER A 173 -3.77 8.24 -12.71
N GLY A 174 -3.42 9.45 -13.12
CA GLY A 174 -4.12 10.69 -12.75
C GLY A 174 -3.80 11.23 -11.35
N ALA A 175 -2.87 10.62 -10.62
CA ALA A 175 -2.52 11.05 -9.27
C ALA A 175 -1.77 12.39 -9.22
N GLN A 176 -1.20 12.85 -10.35
CA GLN A 176 -0.45 14.12 -10.42
C GLN A 176 -1.24 15.33 -9.91
N ALA A 177 -2.56 15.34 -10.13
CA ALA A 177 -3.44 16.42 -9.66
C ALA A 177 -3.59 16.46 -8.12
N TYR A 178 -3.09 15.46 -7.42
CA TYR A 178 -3.15 15.32 -5.96
C TYR A 178 -1.77 15.47 -5.30
N ILE A 179 -0.74 15.79 -6.06
CA ILE A 179 0.59 16.08 -5.49
C ILE A 179 0.56 17.52 -4.99
N ASP A 180 0.06 17.69 -3.78
CA ASP A 180 -0.04 18.98 -3.13
C ASP A 180 0.72 18.98 -1.78
N PRO A 181 2.01 19.38 -1.80
CA PRO A 181 2.78 19.51 -0.57
C PRO A 181 2.31 20.68 0.31
N ASP A 182 1.61 21.66 -0.24
CA ASP A 182 1.21 22.86 0.48
C ASP A 182 0.14 22.58 1.55
N ASP A 183 -0.67 21.53 1.34
CA ASP A 183 -1.66 21.08 2.31
C ASP A 183 -1.05 20.43 3.57
N VAL A 184 0.22 19.97 3.51
CA VAL A 184 0.83 19.14 4.56
C VAL A 184 2.12 19.75 5.10
N LEU A 185 2.97 20.29 4.23
CA LEU A 185 4.29 20.79 4.59
C LEU A 185 4.23 22.24 5.08
N THR A 186 5.02 22.57 6.11
CA THR A 186 5.25 23.95 6.51
C THR A 186 5.97 24.73 5.42
N PHE A 187 5.96 26.05 5.53
CA PHE A 187 6.71 26.92 4.63
C PHE A 187 8.21 26.56 4.60
N THR A 188 8.82 26.35 5.77
CA THR A 188 10.25 25.98 5.88
C THR A 188 10.54 24.65 5.19
N GLU A 189 9.68 23.64 5.35
CA GLU A 189 9.84 22.36 4.70
C GLU A 189 9.68 22.43 3.18
N ARG A 190 8.76 23.28 2.70
CA ARG A 190 8.61 23.53 1.26
C ARG A 190 9.83 24.21 0.66
N VAL A 191 10.42 25.17 1.39
CA VAL A 191 11.68 25.81 0.97
C VAL A 191 12.79 24.76 0.94
N ALA A 192 12.93 23.95 1.98
CA ALA A 192 13.93 22.87 2.01
C ALA A 192 13.72 21.86 0.87
N MET A 193 12.47 21.49 0.59
CA MET A 193 12.14 20.60 -0.54
C MET A 193 12.62 21.19 -1.88
N LYS A 194 12.41 22.47 -2.11
CA LYS A 194 12.80 23.16 -3.36
C LYS A 194 14.31 23.37 -3.49
N THR A 195 14.99 23.62 -2.37
CA THR A 195 16.43 23.98 -2.38
C THR A 195 17.34 22.76 -2.24
N VAL A 196 17.02 21.83 -1.37
CA VAL A 196 17.85 20.66 -1.03
C VAL A 196 17.25 19.37 -1.62
N GLY A 197 15.93 19.27 -1.68
CA GLY A 197 15.23 18.07 -2.13
C GLY A 197 15.09 17.91 -3.65
N GLY A 198 15.63 18.84 -4.46
CA GLY A 198 15.57 18.76 -5.93
C GLY A 198 14.21 19.16 -6.53
N GLY A 199 13.32 19.78 -5.76
CA GLY A 199 12.00 20.25 -6.21
C GLY A 199 10.84 19.39 -5.74
N THR A 200 9.64 19.70 -6.22
CA THR A 200 8.43 18.93 -5.90
C THR A 200 8.51 17.53 -6.56
N PRO A 201 8.31 16.45 -5.79
CA PRO A 201 8.29 15.11 -6.35
C PRO A 201 7.25 14.96 -7.46
N SER A 202 7.55 14.15 -8.48
CA SER A 202 6.68 13.93 -9.64
C SER A 202 5.60 12.86 -9.40
N ARG A 203 5.57 12.25 -8.21
CA ARG A 203 4.58 11.24 -7.83
C ARG A 203 4.11 11.43 -6.39
N LEU A 204 3.02 10.76 -6.01
CA LEU A 204 2.51 10.80 -4.63
C LEU A 204 3.59 10.33 -3.64
N PHE A 205 3.86 11.15 -2.64
CA PHE A 205 4.84 10.86 -1.58
C PHE A 205 4.31 11.17 -0.16
N LEU A 206 3.18 11.87 -0.05
CA LEU A 206 2.54 12.16 1.23
C LEU A 206 1.32 11.27 1.43
N PRO A 207 1.17 10.62 2.60
CA PRO A 207 0.00 9.80 2.91
C PRO A 207 -1.32 10.54 2.77
N ALA A 208 -1.39 11.82 3.19
CA ALA A 208 -2.61 12.64 3.08
C ALA A 208 -3.02 12.87 1.62
N ASN A 209 -2.07 13.14 0.73
CA ASN A 209 -2.36 13.30 -0.70
C ASN A 209 -2.80 11.97 -1.34
N LEU A 210 -2.18 10.86 -0.92
CA LEU A 210 -2.61 9.52 -1.34
C LEU A 210 -4.05 9.25 -0.90
N GLU A 211 -4.41 9.54 0.35
CA GLU A 211 -5.76 9.38 0.87
C GLU A 211 -6.78 10.17 0.06
N GLN A 212 -6.50 11.45 -0.22
CA GLN A 212 -7.37 12.29 -1.04
C GLN A 212 -7.56 11.72 -2.45
N PHE A 213 -6.50 11.26 -3.09
CA PHE A 213 -6.56 10.61 -4.40
C PHE A 213 -7.46 9.37 -4.36
N LEU A 214 -7.25 8.48 -3.38
CA LEU A 214 -8.01 7.24 -3.26
C LEU A 214 -9.49 7.46 -2.94
N LEU A 215 -9.83 8.53 -2.21
CA LEU A 215 -11.21 8.87 -1.88
C LEU A 215 -11.94 9.60 -3.02
N LYS A 216 -11.26 10.52 -3.71
CA LYS A 216 -11.93 11.42 -4.65
C LYS A 216 -11.93 10.89 -6.09
N LYS A 217 -10.79 10.44 -6.61
CA LYS A 217 -10.65 10.10 -8.02
C LYS A 217 -9.60 9.02 -8.28
N PRO A 218 -9.72 7.83 -7.68
CA PRO A 218 -8.75 6.76 -7.90
C PRO A 218 -8.84 6.22 -9.33
N ALA A 219 -7.69 5.85 -9.90
CA ALA A 219 -7.62 5.17 -11.19
C ALA A 219 -8.31 3.79 -11.13
N VAL A 220 -8.17 3.12 -9.99
CA VAL A 220 -8.83 1.85 -9.67
C VAL A 220 -9.59 2.02 -8.36
N LYS A 221 -10.88 1.74 -8.37
CA LYS A 221 -11.73 1.85 -7.16
C LYS A 221 -11.46 0.68 -6.21
N ALA A 222 -11.35 0.99 -4.93
CA ALA A 222 -11.33 -0.02 -3.89
C ALA A 222 -12.67 -0.78 -3.85
N SER A 223 -12.63 -2.06 -3.57
CA SER A 223 -13.82 -2.91 -3.37
C SER A 223 -14.58 -2.52 -2.11
N ARG A 224 -13.84 -2.10 -1.07
CA ARG A 224 -14.35 -1.53 0.19
C ARG A 224 -13.30 -0.65 0.85
N VAL A 225 -13.73 0.15 1.82
CA VAL A 225 -12.85 0.95 2.68
C VAL A 225 -13.15 0.59 4.13
N ASP A 226 -12.15 0.04 4.81
CA ASP A 226 -12.21 -0.30 6.22
C ASP A 226 -11.61 0.85 7.05
N VAL A 227 -12.15 1.12 8.24
CA VAL A 227 -11.64 2.17 9.13
C VAL A 227 -11.24 1.56 10.46
N TYR A 228 -10.01 1.79 10.88
CA TYR A 228 -9.42 1.29 12.11
C TYR A 228 -9.04 2.45 13.02
N GLY A 229 -9.34 2.33 14.31
CA GLY A 229 -9.04 3.39 15.28
C GLY A 229 -9.89 4.64 15.10
N GLY A 230 -9.39 5.77 15.63
CA GLY A 230 -10.11 7.04 15.70
C GLY A 230 -10.68 7.29 17.11
N LYS A 231 -11.02 8.54 17.36
CA LYS A 231 -11.67 8.90 18.64
C LYS A 231 -13.05 8.22 18.69
N ARG A 232 -13.27 7.43 19.74
CA ARG A 232 -14.61 7.06 20.17
C ARG A 232 -15.33 8.28 20.69
#